data_a418ae6d906a74bbeea2b7479fbe9272
#
_entry.id   a418ae6d906a74bbeea2b7479fbe9272
#
_cell.length_a   1.000
_cell.length_b   1.000
_cell.length_c   1.000
_cell.angle_alpha   90.00
_cell.angle_beta   90.00
_cell.angle_gamma   90.00
#
_symmetry.space_group_name_H-M   'P 1'
#
loop_
_entity.id
_entity.type
_entity.pdbx_description
1 polymer ?
#
loop_
_entity_poly.entity_id
_entity_poly.type
_entity_poly.pdbx_seq_one_letter_code
_entity_poly.pdbx_strand_id
1 'polypeptide(L)'
;SKDKALREISKLDYINDGDDATETDLGCSGIWLMPVNPSPTYHKYDVADYYGIDETYGTLDDFETLLAECDRRGIKVIMDLVLNHSSSQNPWFLEACEYLKGLGGAEPSAADCPYFDYYHFSKEQGGGYYPVEGTDWYYEAQFWSEMPDLNLDCEALREEIAEVTKYWLDMGVGGFRLDAVKEYYSGAPQSNIDFLKWLTETVKAQK
;
A
#
# COMPACT_ATOMS: atom_id res chain seq x y z
N SER A 1 13.70 -16.06 -14.56
CA SER A 1 14.48 -16.69 -13.51
C SER A 1 13.60 -17.65 -12.72
N LYS A 2 14.12 -18.85 -12.44
CA LYS A 2 13.36 -19.88 -11.71
C LYS A 2 13.27 -19.59 -10.21
N ASP A 3 13.94 -18.55 -9.72
CA ASP A 3 14.19 -18.30 -8.30
C ASP A 3 13.49 -17.03 -7.78
N LYS A 4 12.30 -16.75 -8.28
CA LYS A 4 11.46 -15.68 -7.73
C LYS A 4 10.90 -16.11 -6.36
N ALA A 5 10.94 -15.21 -5.36
CA ALA A 5 10.56 -15.53 -3.98
C ALA A 5 9.16 -16.15 -3.84
N LEU A 6 8.18 -15.67 -4.62
CA LEU A 6 6.81 -16.19 -4.60
C LEU A 6 6.67 -17.60 -5.20
N ARG A 7 7.71 -18.14 -5.85
CA ARG A 7 7.73 -19.50 -6.42
C ARG A 7 8.34 -20.53 -5.50
N GLU A 8 8.82 -20.13 -4.34
CA GLU A 8 9.47 -21.03 -3.36
C GLU A 8 8.44 -21.81 -2.52
N ILE A 9 7.44 -22.38 -3.19
CA ILE A 9 6.29 -23.07 -2.60
C ILE A 9 6.72 -24.22 -1.68
N SER A 10 7.79 -24.94 -2.04
CA SER A 10 8.30 -26.07 -1.23
C SER A 10 8.71 -25.67 0.20
N LYS A 11 8.99 -24.40 0.44
CA LYS A 11 9.33 -23.90 1.78
C LYS A 11 8.11 -23.76 2.70
N LEU A 12 6.92 -23.74 2.13
CA LEU A 12 5.67 -23.68 2.92
C LEU A 12 5.48 -24.91 3.78
N ASP A 13 5.94 -26.10 3.33
CA ASP A 13 5.85 -27.33 4.10
C ASP A 13 6.64 -27.27 5.42
N TYR A 14 7.70 -26.45 5.50
CA TYR A 14 8.42 -26.18 6.74
C TYR A 14 7.63 -25.25 7.68
N ILE A 15 6.83 -24.34 7.12
CA ILE A 15 6.00 -23.42 7.90
C ILE A 15 4.77 -24.15 8.44
N ASN A 16 4.09 -24.91 7.58
CA ASN A 16 2.97 -25.78 7.89
C ASN A 16 2.72 -26.70 6.67
N ASP A 17 2.73 -28.01 6.86
CA ASP A 17 2.48 -28.97 5.79
C ASP A 17 0.99 -29.30 5.59
N GLY A 18 0.14 -28.83 6.50
CA GLY A 18 -1.30 -29.06 6.50
C GLY A 18 -1.74 -30.34 7.18
N ASP A 19 -0.83 -31.04 7.88
CA ASP A 19 -1.10 -32.25 8.65
C ASP A 19 -0.73 -32.03 10.13
N ASP A 20 -1.74 -31.84 10.97
CA ASP A 20 -1.57 -31.63 12.41
C ASP A 20 -0.96 -32.83 13.15
N ALA A 21 -0.85 -33.99 12.49
CA ALA A 21 -0.24 -35.18 13.05
C ALA A 21 1.28 -35.25 12.87
N THR A 22 1.86 -34.36 12.05
CA THR A 22 3.30 -34.27 11.86
C THR A 22 3.94 -33.31 12.85
N GLU A 23 5.22 -33.58 13.20
CA GLU A 23 6.04 -32.69 14.03
C GLU A 23 7.25 -32.15 13.22
N THR A 24 7.09 -32.07 11.88
CA THR A 24 8.17 -31.74 10.96
C THR A 24 8.18 -30.28 10.49
N ASP A 25 7.15 -29.52 10.87
CA ASP A 25 6.98 -28.12 10.54
C ASP A 25 6.84 -27.22 11.79
N LEU A 26 6.60 -25.93 11.56
CA LEU A 26 6.41 -24.95 12.64
C LEU A 26 4.96 -24.83 13.14
N GLY A 27 3.98 -25.45 12.46
CA GLY A 27 2.56 -25.37 12.77
C GLY A 27 1.96 -23.96 12.67
N CYS A 28 2.56 -23.07 11.86
CA CYS A 28 2.11 -21.68 11.74
C CYS A 28 0.82 -21.61 10.90
N SER A 29 -0.20 -20.96 11.42
CA SER A 29 -1.48 -20.73 10.72
C SER A 29 -1.54 -19.41 9.94
N GLY A 30 -0.47 -18.62 9.93
CA GLY A 30 -0.41 -17.37 9.20
C GLY A 30 1.03 -16.92 8.95
N ILE A 31 1.22 -16.22 7.84
CA ILE A 31 2.47 -15.53 7.50
C ILE A 31 2.17 -14.08 7.16
N TRP A 32 3.05 -13.19 7.56
CA TRP A 32 3.06 -11.81 7.11
C TRP A 32 4.17 -11.64 6.08
N LEU A 33 3.79 -11.10 4.94
CA LEU A 33 4.72 -10.69 3.89
C LEU A 33 5.04 -9.20 4.05
N MET A 34 6.32 -8.87 4.06
CA MET A 34 6.77 -7.49 3.84
C MET A 34 6.21 -6.98 2.49
N PRO A 35 6.23 -5.66 2.21
CA PRO A 35 5.64 -5.12 1.00
C PRO A 35 6.07 -5.86 -0.27
N VAL A 36 5.09 -6.31 -1.06
CA VAL A 36 5.31 -7.05 -2.31
C VAL A 36 4.91 -6.27 -3.55
N ASN A 37 4.32 -5.09 -3.38
CA ASN A 37 3.88 -4.23 -4.47
C ASN A 37 5.07 -3.64 -5.24
N PRO A 38 4.90 -3.25 -6.51
CA PRO A 38 5.91 -2.55 -7.29
C PRO A 38 6.43 -1.31 -6.55
N SER A 39 7.74 -1.18 -6.48
CA SER A 39 8.41 -0.11 -5.76
C SER A 39 9.85 0.06 -6.27
N PRO A 40 10.36 1.30 -6.34
CA PRO A 40 11.73 1.56 -6.77
C PRO A 40 12.80 1.17 -5.73
N THR A 41 12.43 1.00 -4.45
CA THR A 41 13.39 0.66 -3.39
C THR A 41 13.41 -0.82 -3.04
N TYR A 42 14.46 -1.26 -2.36
CA TYR A 42 14.61 -2.66 -1.95
C TYR A 42 13.63 -3.06 -0.85
N HIS A 43 13.28 -2.15 0.07
CA HIS A 43 12.35 -2.40 1.18
C HIS A 43 10.87 -2.33 0.77
N LYS A 44 10.57 -1.67 -0.35
CA LYS A 44 9.26 -1.55 -1.00
C LYS A 44 8.15 -0.88 -0.19
N TYR A 45 8.51 -0.08 0.83
CA TYR A 45 7.53 0.73 1.57
C TYR A 45 7.08 1.98 0.81
N ASP A 46 7.68 2.32 -0.32
CA ASP A 46 7.27 3.35 -1.26
C ASP A 46 6.53 2.70 -2.44
N VAL A 47 5.23 2.51 -2.28
CA VAL A 47 4.40 1.77 -3.23
C VAL A 47 4.13 2.58 -4.49
N ALA A 48 4.56 2.06 -5.65
CA ALA A 48 4.31 2.66 -6.95
C ALA A 48 3.01 2.17 -7.61
N ASP A 49 2.53 0.97 -7.25
CA ASP A 49 1.28 0.39 -7.73
C ASP A 49 0.67 -0.49 -6.63
N TYR A 50 -0.51 -0.10 -6.14
CA TYR A 50 -1.21 -0.85 -5.09
C TYR A 50 -1.91 -2.12 -5.58
N TYR A 51 -2.01 -2.34 -6.89
CA TYR A 51 -2.68 -3.50 -7.49
C TYR A 51 -1.71 -4.52 -8.10
N GLY A 52 -0.42 -4.24 -8.10
CA GLY A 52 0.60 -5.07 -8.72
C GLY A 52 1.45 -5.86 -7.74
N ILE A 53 2.19 -6.82 -8.27
CA ILE A 53 3.28 -7.52 -7.61
C ILE A 53 4.59 -7.08 -8.25
N ASP A 54 5.59 -6.75 -7.43
CA ASP A 54 6.91 -6.36 -7.92
C ASP A 54 7.58 -7.50 -8.70
N GLU A 55 8.08 -7.18 -9.89
CA GLU A 55 8.68 -8.16 -10.80
C GLU A 55 9.88 -8.92 -10.19
N THR A 56 10.54 -8.33 -9.18
CA THR A 56 11.64 -8.99 -8.48
C THR A 56 11.19 -10.21 -7.67
N TYR A 57 9.92 -10.24 -7.25
CA TYR A 57 9.34 -11.34 -6.48
C TYR A 57 8.62 -12.36 -7.37
N GLY A 58 8.02 -11.96 -8.45
CA GLY A 58 7.28 -12.82 -9.35
C GLY A 58 6.22 -12.05 -10.14
N THR A 59 5.20 -12.77 -10.56
CA THR A 59 4.03 -12.23 -11.25
C THR A 59 2.79 -12.28 -10.33
N LEU A 60 1.70 -11.67 -10.78
CA LEU A 60 0.42 -11.79 -10.09
C LEU A 60 -0.05 -13.25 -10.03
N ASP A 61 0.13 -14.02 -11.12
CA ASP A 61 -0.19 -15.46 -11.17
C ASP A 61 0.66 -16.27 -10.17
N ASP A 62 1.93 -15.89 -9.97
CA ASP A 62 2.78 -16.49 -8.93
C ASP A 62 2.23 -16.20 -7.53
N PHE A 63 1.70 -14.99 -7.31
CA PHE A 63 1.10 -14.62 -6.03
C PHE A 63 -0.23 -15.34 -5.77
N GLU A 64 -1.09 -15.47 -6.78
CA GLU A 64 -2.31 -16.28 -6.69
C GLU A 64 -1.99 -17.75 -6.36
N THR A 65 -0.96 -18.31 -7.00
CA THR A 65 -0.48 -19.65 -6.70
C THR A 65 0.00 -19.76 -5.26
N LEU A 66 0.76 -18.79 -4.75
CA LEU A 66 1.20 -18.74 -3.36
C LEU A 66 -0.01 -18.75 -2.40
N LEU A 67 -1.01 -17.90 -2.67
CA LEU A 67 -2.22 -17.82 -1.83
C LEU A 67 -2.97 -19.15 -1.80
N ALA A 68 -3.16 -19.79 -2.95
CA ALA A 68 -3.82 -21.08 -3.05
C ALA A 68 -3.05 -22.18 -2.30
N GLU A 69 -1.73 -22.22 -2.43
CA GLU A 69 -0.88 -23.18 -1.73
C GLU A 69 -0.81 -22.95 -0.22
N CYS A 70 -0.87 -21.68 0.21
CA CYS A 70 -1.00 -21.34 1.63
C CYS A 70 -2.37 -21.79 2.18
N ASP A 71 -3.45 -21.50 1.47
CA ASP A 71 -4.80 -21.87 1.91
C ASP A 71 -4.97 -23.39 2.01
N ARG A 72 -4.42 -24.16 1.09
CA ARG A 72 -4.40 -25.64 1.12
C ARG A 72 -3.70 -26.19 2.38
N ARG A 73 -2.76 -25.44 2.95
CA ARG A 73 -2.01 -25.78 4.16
C ARG A 73 -2.58 -25.14 5.43
N GLY A 74 -3.71 -24.43 5.34
CA GLY A 74 -4.28 -23.71 6.48
C GLY A 74 -3.50 -22.45 6.88
N ILE A 75 -2.62 -21.95 6.00
CA ILE A 75 -1.82 -20.73 6.24
C ILE A 75 -2.58 -19.51 5.67
N LYS A 76 -2.85 -18.51 6.50
CA LYS A 76 -3.37 -17.22 6.05
C LYS A 76 -2.23 -16.26 5.72
N VAL A 77 -2.32 -15.61 4.56
CA VAL A 77 -1.33 -14.61 4.12
C VAL A 77 -1.80 -13.22 4.52
N ILE A 78 -0.98 -12.51 5.28
CA ILE A 78 -1.20 -11.12 5.67
C ILE A 78 -0.29 -10.24 4.82
N MET A 79 -0.86 -9.29 4.08
CA MET A 79 -0.10 -8.32 3.31
C MET A 79 0.22 -7.07 4.13
N ASP A 80 1.38 -6.48 3.85
CA ASP A 80 1.68 -5.13 4.32
C ASP A 80 0.88 -4.11 3.48
N LEU A 81 0.17 -3.22 4.14
CA LEU A 81 -0.62 -2.16 3.52
C LEU A 81 -0.09 -0.80 3.96
N VAL A 82 0.58 -0.10 3.06
CA VAL A 82 1.26 1.16 3.32
C VAL A 82 0.34 2.30 2.90
N LEU A 83 -0.33 2.94 3.85
CA LEU A 83 -1.33 3.98 3.60
C LEU A 83 -0.92 5.39 4.06
N ASN A 84 0.19 5.53 4.77
CA ASN A 84 0.67 6.86 5.16
C ASN A 84 1.17 7.66 3.97
N HIS A 85 1.80 7.00 3.01
CA HIS A 85 2.44 7.59 1.84
C HIS A 85 2.42 6.61 0.67
N SER A 86 2.65 7.10 -0.54
CA SER A 86 2.96 6.30 -1.71
C SER A 86 4.41 6.52 -2.15
N SER A 87 4.83 5.88 -3.24
CA SER A 87 6.03 6.28 -3.97
C SER A 87 5.81 7.59 -4.72
N SER A 88 6.86 8.41 -4.86
CA SER A 88 6.89 9.51 -5.82
C SER A 88 6.74 9.06 -7.27
N GLN A 89 6.94 7.76 -7.55
CA GLN A 89 6.73 7.13 -8.85
C GLN A 89 5.33 6.52 -9.02
N ASN A 90 4.45 6.65 -8.03
CA ASN A 90 3.06 6.25 -8.17
C ASN A 90 2.36 7.13 -9.20
N PRO A 91 1.62 6.55 -10.19
CA PRO A 91 0.88 7.32 -11.20
C PRO A 91 -0.01 8.43 -10.63
N TRP A 92 -0.64 8.21 -9.48
CA TRP A 92 -1.46 9.24 -8.82
C TRP A 92 -0.65 10.49 -8.51
N PHE A 93 0.56 10.32 -7.95
CA PHE A 93 1.43 11.45 -7.62
C PHE A 93 1.99 12.12 -8.87
N LEU A 94 2.42 11.33 -9.85
CA LEU A 94 2.96 11.85 -11.11
C LEU A 94 1.91 12.67 -11.86
N GLU A 95 0.68 12.20 -11.97
CA GLU A 95 -0.42 12.91 -12.63
C GLU A 95 -0.78 14.20 -11.88
N ALA A 96 -0.82 14.18 -10.55
CA ALA A 96 -1.04 15.39 -9.76
C ALA A 96 0.07 16.44 -9.99
N CYS A 97 1.34 16.02 -10.03
CA CYS A 97 2.46 16.91 -10.31
C CYS A 97 2.40 17.50 -11.72
N GLU A 98 2.09 16.69 -12.74
CA GLU A 98 1.94 17.16 -14.13
C GLU A 98 0.74 18.13 -14.26
N TYR A 99 -0.35 17.86 -13.57
CA TYR A 99 -1.49 18.76 -13.50
C TYR A 99 -1.09 20.13 -12.92
N LEU A 100 -0.37 20.16 -11.81
CA LEU A 100 0.12 21.40 -11.20
C LEU A 100 1.04 22.20 -12.13
N LYS A 101 1.91 21.54 -12.90
CA LYS A 101 2.76 22.19 -13.91
C LYS A 101 1.95 22.85 -15.01
N GLY A 102 0.82 22.28 -15.37
CA GLY A 102 -0.06 22.77 -16.43
C GLY A 102 -0.97 23.94 -16.03
N LEU A 103 -1.09 24.26 -14.74
CA LEU A 103 -2.08 25.24 -14.26
C LEU A 103 -1.84 26.69 -14.71
N GLY A 104 -0.58 27.09 -14.99
CA GLY A 104 -0.28 28.43 -15.45
C GLY A 104 -0.73 29.56 -14.51
N GLY A 105 -0.84 29.28 -13.21
CA GLY A 105 -1.31 30.20 -12.18
C GLY A 105 -2.82 30.11 -11.88
N ALA A 106 -3.56 29.20 -12.52
CA ALA A 106 -4.94 28.90 -12.14
C ALA A 106 -5.00 28.14 -10.79
N GLU A 107 -6.13 28.23 -10.09
CA GLU A 107 -6.35 27.44 -8.88
C GLU A 107 -6.65 25.98 -9.26
N PRO A 108 -6.07 25.01 -8.53
CA PRO A 108 -6.32 23.60 -8.78
C PRO A 108 -7.74 23.17 -8.38
N SER A 109 -8.24 22.14 -9.06
CA SER A 109 -9.56 21.56 -8.81
C SER A 109 -9.49 20.03 -8.90
N ALA A 110 -10.04 19.34 -7.92
CA ALA A 110 -10.19 17.88 -7.96
C ALA A 110 -11.12 17.41 -9.10
N ALA A 111 -11.99 18.29 -9.63
CA ALA A 111 -12.80 17.96 -10.80
C ALA A 111 -11.96 17.80 -12.08
N ASP A 112 -10.82 18.51 -12.15
CA ASP A 112 -9.91 18.43 -13.29
C ASP A 112 -8.84 17.34 -13.10
N CYS A 113 -8.39 17.12 -11.85
CA CYS A 113 -7.45 16.07 -11.47
C CYS A 113 -7.80 15.55 -10.07
N PRO A 114 -8.48 14.40 -9.93
CA PRO A 114 -8.85 13.85 -8.62
C PRO A 114 -7.63 13.53 -7.75
N TYR A 115 -6.50 13.21 -8.34
CA TYR A 115 -5.27 12.89 -7.61
C TYR A 115 -4.63 14.07 -6.92
N PHE A 116 -5.03 15.32 -7.26
CA PHE A 116 -4.58 16.49 -6.53
C PHE A 116 -4.96 16.40 -5.03
N ASP A 117 -6.17 15.94 -4.73
CA ASP A 117 -6.65 15.80 -3.35
C ASP A 117 -6.13 14.53 -2.65
N TYR A 118 -5.48 13.60 -3.38
CA TYR A 118 -4.88 12.40 -2.77
C TYR A 118 -3.64 12.70 -1.93
N TYR A 119 -3.05 13.88 -2.10
CA TYR A 119 -1.83 14.32 -1.43
C TYR A 119 -2.02 15.70 -0.79
N HIS A 120 -1.09 16.05 0.10
CA HIS A 120 -1.06 17.37 0.72
C HIS A 120 -0.16 18.30 -0.08
N PHE A 121 -0.75 19.13 -0.94
CA PHE A 121 -0.05 20.17 -1.68
C PHE A 121 -0.26 21.55 -1.04
N SER A 122 0.76 22.41 -1.09
CA SER A 122 0.73 23.78 -0.54
C SER A 122 1.61 24.70 -1.38
N LYS A 123 1.26 25.99 -1.43
CA LYS A 123 2.17 27.05 -1.91
C LYS A 123 3.12 27.56 -0.83
N GLU A 124 2.93 27.12 0.41
CA GLU A 124 3.81 27.47 1.53
C GLU A 124 4.80 26.34 1.79
N GLN A 125 6.08 26.70 1.83
CA GLN A 125 7.13 25.77 2.22
C GLN A 125 7.10 25.60 3.75
N GLY A 126 6.82 24.37 4.20
CA GLY A 126 6.87 23.96 5.60
C GLY A 126 7.95 22.91 5.88
N GLY A 127 8.15 22.58 7.16
CA GLY A 127 8.98 21.43 7.54
C GLY A 127 8.32 20.14 7.02
N GLY A 128 9.08 19.27 6.33
CA GLY A 128 8.56 18.06 5.71
C GLY A 128 7.90 18.27 4.35
N TYR A 129 7.93 19.49 3.80
CA TYR A 129 7.44 19.82 2.47
C TYR A 129 8.59 19.97 1.47
N TYR A 130 8.41 19.37 0.29
CA TYR A 130 9.39 19.35 -0.81
C TYR A 130 8.80 19.99 -2.06
N PRO A 131 9.62 20.66 -2.90
CA PRO A 131 9.12 21.35 -4.08
C PRO A 131 8.60 20.37 -5.13
N VAL A 132 7.47 20.73 -5.75
CA VAL A 132 7.05 20.12 -7.02
C VAL A 132 7.84 20.83 -8.12
N GLU A 133 8.77 20.11 -8.74
CA GLU A 133 9.71 20.67 -9.71
C GLU A 133 9.00 21.41 -10.86
N GLY A 134 9.45 22.62 -11.14
CA GLY A 134 8.89 23.46 -12.20
C GLY A 134 7.61 24.22 -11.81
N THR A 135 7.24 24.24 -10.55
CA THR A 135 6.07 24.95 -10.02
C THR A 135 6.42 25.78 -8.77
N ASP A 136 5.45 26.54 -8.26
CA ASP A 136 5.50 27.21 -6.94
C ASP A 136 4.79 26.38 -5.84
N TRP A 137 4.53 25.11 -6.11
CA TRP A 137 3.89 24.18 -5.19
C TRP A 137 4.90 23.31 -4.46
N TYR A 138 4.50 22.86 -3.26
CA TYR A 138 5.20 21.89 -2.41
C TYR A 138 4.26 20.75 -2.06
N TYR A 139 4.81 19.58 -1.77
CA TYR A 139 4.07 18.41 -1.26
C TYR A 139 4.65 17.92 0.06
N GLU A 140 3.80 17.41 0.93
CA GLU A 140 4.20 16.83 2.21
C GLU A 140 4.80 15.43 2.01
N ALA A 141 5.92 15.17 2.69
CA ALA A 141 6.55 13.84 2.77
C ALA A 141 7.34 13.74 4.07
N GLN A 142 6.71 13.22 5.12
CA GLN A 142 7.28 13.19 6.48
C GLN A 142 8.51 12.30 6.58
N PHE A 143 8.53 11.17 5.87
CA PHE A 143 9.62 10.20 5.94
C PHE A 143 10.77 10.51 4.99
N TRP A 144 10.46 10.84 3.76
CA TRP A 144 11.44 11.08 2.72
C TRP A 144 10.78 11.68 1.48
N SER A 145 11.50 12.56 0.74
CA SER A 145 10.97 13.21 -0.47
C SER A 145 10.38 12.26 -1.52
N GLU A 146 10.86 11.03 -1.58
CA GLU A 146 10.34 9.99 -2.49
C GLU A 146 9.11 9.25 -1.93
N MET A 147 8.60 9.67 -0.78
CA MET A 147 7.44 9.10 -0.09
C MET A 147 6.39 10.17 0.21
N PRO A 148 5.72 10.73 -0.83
CA PRO A 148 4.68 11.76 -0.63
C PRO A 148 3.54 11.22 0.23
N ASP A 149 3.16 11.98 1.26
CA ASP A 149 2.12 11.62 2.22
C ASP A 149 0.73 11.67 1.58
N LEU A 150 -0.04 10.61 1.83
CA LEU A 150 -1.43 10.49 1.37
C LEU A 150 -2.37 11.28 2.26
N ASN A 151 -3.32 11.99 1.65
CA ASN A 151 -4.39 12.72 2.31
C ASN A 151 -5.54 11.79 2.68
N LEU A 152 -5.49 11.19 3.86
CA LEU A 152 -6.49 10.23 4.33
C LEU A 152 -7.85 10.86 4.68
N ASP A 153 -7.99 12.19 4.59
CA ASP A 153 -9.28 12.88 4.67
C ASP A 153 -9.99 12.97 3.32
N CYS A 154 -9.29 12.68 2.21
CA CYS A 154 -9.88 12.66 0.87
C CYS A 154 -10.82 11.46 0.73
N GLU A 155 -12.12 11.72 0.49
CA GLU A 155 -13.13 10.68 0.32
C GLU A 155 -12.83 9.78 -0.89
N ALA A 156 -12.44 10.35 -2.03
CA ALA A 156 -12.09 9.60 -3.21
C ALA A 156 -10.88 8.67 -2.99
N LEU A 157 -9.89 9.10 -2.19
CA LEU A 157 -8.78 8.23 -1.80
C LEU A 157 -9.25 7.10 -0.88
N ARG A 158 -10.17 7.36 0.05
CA ARG A 158 -10.74 6.30 0.90
C ARG A 158 -11.51 5.27 0.09
N GLU A 159 -12.26 5.71 -0.93
CA GLU A 159 -12.91 4.79 -1.88
C GLU A 159 -11.87 3.95 -2.62
N GLU A 160 -10.80 4.55 -3.09
CA GLU A 160 -9.68 3.83 -3.73
C GLU A 160 -9.04 2.81 -2.78
N ILE A 161 -8.79 3.18 -1.51
CA ILE A 161 -8.28 2.26 -0.48
C ILE A 161 -9.25 1.09 -0.26
N ALA A 162 -10.55 1.35 -0.26
CA ALA A 162 -11.56 0.29 -0.16
C ALA A 162 -11.50 -0.68 -1.36
N GLU A 163 -11.32 -0.16 -2.57
CA GLU A 163 -11.15 -0.99 -3.78
C GLU A 163 -9.83 -1.80 -3.72
N VAL A 164 -8.74 -1.21 -3.30
CA VAL A 164 -7.45 -1.90 -3.11
C VAL A 164 -7.60 -3.06 -2.12
N THR A 165 -8.19 -2.82 -0.96
CA THR A 165 -8.38 -3.88 0.05
C THR A 165 -9.29 -4.98 -0.46
N LYS A 166 -10.39 -4.62 -1.14
CA LYS A 166 -11.30 -5.59 -1.76
C LYS A 166 -10.60 -6.45 -2.81
N TYR A 167 -9.82 -5.83 -3.68
CA TYR A 167 -9.07 -6.53 -4.72
C TYR A 167 -8.19 -7.65 -4.15
N TRP A 168 -7.42 -7.37 -3.11
CA TRP A 168 -6.53 -8.34 -2.48
C TRP A 168 -7.30 -9.41 -1.67
N LEU A 169 -8.38 -9.02 -0.99
CA LEU A 169 -9.23 -9.97 -0.26
C LEU A 169 -9.95 -10.93 -1.21
N ASP A 170 -10.46 -10.44 -2.34
CA ASP A 170 -11.11 -11.27 -3.37
C ASP A 170 -10.11 -12.27 -3.99
N MET A 171 -8.83 -11.90 -4.08
CA MET A 171 -7.76 -12.81 -4.55
C MET A 171 -7.42 -13.91 -3.53
N GLY A 172 -7.75 -13.73 -2.25
CA GLY A 172 -7.51 -14.71 -1.20
C GLY A 172 -6.56 -14.30 -0.09
N VAL A 173 -6.15 -13.02 -0.04
CA VAL A 173 -5.38 -12.47 1.08
C VAL A 173 -6.19 -12.56 2.37
N GLY A 174 -5.56 -13.01 3.46
CA GLY A 174 -6.20 -13.23 4.75
C GLY A 174 -6.49 -11.95 5.53
N GLY A 175 -5.71 -10.90 5.29
CA GLY A 175 -5.82 -9.60 5.97
C GLY A 175 -4.61 -8.73 5.73
N PHE A 176 -4.51 -7.63 6.46
CA PHE A 176 -3.48 -6.62 6.27
C PHE A 176 -2.76 -6.28 7.57
N ARG A 177 -1.46 -6.05 7.47
CA ARG A 177 -0.65 -5.35 8.47
C ARG A 177 -0.52 -3.90 8.02
N LEU A 178 -0.84 -2.96 8.88
CA LEU A 178 -0.79 -1.54 8.59
C LEU A 178 0.56 -0.95 9.03
N ASP A 179 1.26 -0.32 8.08
CA ASP A 179 2.50 0.37 8.37
C ASP A 179 2.26 1.80 8.86
N ALA A 180 3.18 2.31 9.68
CA ALA A 180 3.25 3.71 10.11
C ALA A 180 1.94 4.33 10.64
N VAL A 181 1.05 3.55 11.23
CA VAL A 181 -0.30 3.99 11.67
C VAL A 181 -0.29 5.19 12.61
N LYS A 182 0.78 5.38 13.37
CA LYS A 182 0.95 6.52 14.26
C LYS A 182 1.07 7.85 13.51
N GLU A 183 1.56 7.78 12.27
CA GLU A 183 1.89 8.93 11.45
C GLU A 183 0.78 9.32 10.46
N TYR A 184 -0.31 8.53 10.35
CA TYR A 184 -1.44 8.84 9.47
C TYR A 184 -2.03 10.24 9.72
N TYR A 185 -2.08 10.63 11.00
CA TYR A 185 -2.44 11.95 11.48
C TYR A 185 -1.49 12.31 12.62
N SER A 186 -0.28 12.76 12.28
CA SER A 186 0.76 13.07 13.26
C SER A 186 0.27 14.07 14.30
N GLY A 187 0.40 13.70 15.58
CA GLY A 187 -0.06 14.53 16.69
C GLY A 187 -1.57 14.53 16.94
N ALA A 188 -2.38 13.80 16.17
CA ALA A 188 -3.82 13.73 16.29
C ALA A 188 -4.32 12.27 16.53
N PRO A 189 -4.11 11.70 17.74
CA PRO A 189 -4.41 10.29 18.00
C PRO A 189 -5.88 9.91 17.82
N GLN A 190 -6.82 10.84 18.02
CA GLN A 190 -8.25 10.55 17.80
C GLN A 190 -8.54 10.37 16.30
N SER A 191 -7.95 11.19 15.44
CA SER A 191 -8.09 11.06 13.97
C SER A 191 -7.50 9.73 13.48
N ASN A 192 -6.34 9.31 14.02
CA ASN A 192 -5.78 7.97 13.77
C ASN A 192 -6.77 6.86 14.13
N ILE A 193 -7.38 6.93 15.33
CA ILE A 193 -8.34 5.94 15.80
C ILE A 193 -9.57 5.91 14.88
N ASP A 194 -10.10 7.05 14.49
CA ASP A 194 -11.30 7.16 13.67
C ASP A 194 -11.05 6.60 12.25
N PHE A 195 -9.89 6.88 11.65
CA PHE A 195 -9.49 6.27 10.40
C PHE A 195 -9.34 4.74 10.50
N LEU A 196 -8.68 4.24 11.54
CA LEU A 196 -8.52 2.80 11.76
C LEU A 196 -9.85 2.08 11.99
N LYS A 197 -10.82 2.72 12.64
CA LYS A 197 -12.18 2.19 12.77
C LYS A 197 -12.85 2.09 11.41
N TRP A 198 -12.83 3.19 10.64
CA TRP A 198 -13.37 3.21 9.29
C TRP A 198 -12.77 2.09 8.41
N LEU A 199 -11.43 1.97 8.39
CA LEU A 199 -10.74 0.95 7.60
C LEU A 199 -11.10 -0.47 8.07
N THR A 200 -11.17 -0.69 9.39
CA THR A 200 -11.54 -1.98 9.97
C THR A 200 -12.96 -2.38 9.58
N GLU A 201 -13.92 -1.46 9.65
CA GLU A 201 -15.32 -1.68 9.26
C GLU A 201 -15.43 -1.96 7.76
N THR A 202 -14.71 -1.18 6.93
CA THR A 202 -14.65 -1.37 5.47
C THR A 202 -14.13 -2.77 5.12
N VAL A 203 -12.99 -3.17 5.65
CA VAL A 203 -12.36 -4.47 5.36
C VAL A 203 -13.24 -5.64 5.87
N LYS A 204 -13.85 -5.51 7.05
CA LYS A 204 -14.74 -6.54 7.58
C LYS A 204 -16.02 -6.71 6.74
N ALA A 205 -16.54 -5.64 6.17
CA ALA A 205 -17.72 -5.69 5.30
C ALA A 205 -17.43 -6.33 3.93
N GLN A 206 -16.17 -6.48 3.55
CA GLN A 206 -15.71 -7.09 2.29
C GLN A 206 -15.45 -8.60 2.39
N LYS A 207 -15.52 -9.19 3.60
CA LYS A 207 -15.27 -10.62 3.85
C LYS A 207 -16.55 -11.44 3.88
#